data_1b2d0c4b0c10e0708a002c5a55c2412e
#
_entry.id   1b2d0c4b0c10e0708a002c5a55c2412e
#
_cell.length_a   1.000
_cell.length_b   1.000
_cell.length_c   1.000
_cell.angle_alpha   90.00
_cell.angle_beta   90.00
_cell.angle_gamma   90.00
#
_symmetry.space_group_name_H-M   'P 1'
#
loop_
_entity.id
_entity.type
_entity.pdbx_description
1 polymer ?
#
loop_
_entity_poly.entity_id
_entity_poly.type
_entity_poly.pdbx_seq_one_letter_code
_entity_poly.pdbx_strand_id
1 'polypeptide(L)'
;MIFSEGLVTIVSGSDSAPKGPGKISAGFYNPSQKLNRDITIAFVNTVRPSHFLDAFGGTGVRGIRVLKEAGINVTIAETNPQSVGIIEENCSINGVNPSLYRGPFQKAVMEGLYDFIDLDPYGSIIPYLDLALRQIKREGFVGATATDLSALTGSVPLKTKRRYDAVVCNDRLKHETGVRVLLAAIGKRAAALDRGIEPIISFWKGHYYRLIFRVTEGAAKADRTLENISTLSKRDAISDIYQDVKEGPMWIGPLEDKDFIRRMHFPDKSGIYDDSAGFLQGLPAESLMLWFYEITDFCQRAGTNLPPLAKLMEVILSDYGIEPFRSIFSHTGLKLSEPVDVMQAIRKALP
;
A
#
# COMPACT_ATOMS: atom_id res chain seq x y z
N MET A 1 21.79 -11.25 -13.44
CA MET A 1 20.68 -12.18 -13.77
C MET A 1 19.65 -11.49 -14.63
N ILE A 2 18.88 -12.25 -15.44
CA ILE A 2 17.84 -11.70 -16.33
C ILE A 2 16.48 -12.16 -15.81
N PHE A 3 15.51 -11.24 -15.74
CA PHE A 3 14.14 -11.48 -15.30
C PHE A 3 13.15 -10.92 -16.32
N SER A 4 11.99 -11.54 -16.46
CA SER A 4 10.86 -11.00 -17.21
C SER A 4 9.77 -10.57 -16.24
N GLU A 5 9.26 -9.35 -16.40
CA GLU A 5 8.17 -8.84 -15.58
C GLU A 5 7.28 -7.91 -16.40
N GLY A 6 5.96 -8.20 -16.45
CA GLY A 6 5.08 -7.52 -17.39
C GLY A 6 5.58 -7.69 -18.82
N LEU A 7 5.69 -6.60 -19.56
CA LEU A 7 6.18 -6.57 -20.94
C LEU A 7 7.67 -6.21 -21.06
N VAL A 8 8.45 -6.32 -19.96
CA VAL A 8 9.86 -5.92 -19.95
C VAL A 8 10.79 -7.06 -19.54
N THR A 9 12.02 -6.99 -20.04
CA THR A 9 13.15 -7.83 -19.63
C THR A 9 14.10 -6.96 -18.81
N ILE A 10 14.50 -7.44 -17.63
CA ILE A 10 15.32 -6.69 -16.67
C ILE A 10 16.58 -7.47 -16.33
N VAL A 11 17.73 -6.84 -16.48
CA VAL A 11 19.01 -7.28 -15.92
C VAL A 11 19.11 -6.71 -14.50
N SER A 12 19.50 -7.57 -13.55
CA SER A 12 19.80 -7.20 -12.16
C SER A 12 21.29 -7.31 -11.90
N GLY A 13 21.84 -6.32 -11.20
CA GLY A 13 23.25 -6.29 -10.80
C GLY A 13 23.61 -7.22 -9.64
N SER A 14 22.61 -7.81 -8.98
CA SER A 14 22.81 -8.70 -7.83
C SER A 14 21.86 -9.88 -7.87
N ASP A 15 22.16 -10.92 -7.07
CA ASP A 15 21.26 -12.05 -6.86
C ASP A 15 19.95 -11.55 -6.25
N SER A 16 18.81 -11.86 -6.88
CA SER A 16 17.51 -11.55 -6.31
C SER A 16 17.31 -12.35 -5.03
N ALA A 17 16.88 -11.67 -3.95
CA ALA A 17 16.39 -12.40 -2.79
C ALA A 17 14.99 -12.94 -3.14
N PRO A 18 14.75 -14.25 -3.11
CA PRO A 18 13.47 -14.83 -3.52
C PRO A 18 12.32 -14.46 -2.56
N LYS A 19 12.63 -14.07 -1.34
CA LYS A 19 11.65 -13.65 -0.32
C LYS A 19 12.26 -12.64 0.65
N GLY A 20 11.49 -11.60 1.04
CA GLY A 20 11.84 -10.67 2.11
C GLY A 20 12.27 -9.28 1.66
N PRO A 21 12.66 -8.41 2.61
CA PRO A 21 13.15 -7.06 2.32
C PRO A 21 14.43 -7.15 1.51
N GLY A 22 14.55 -6.26 0.50
CA GLY A 22 15.71 -6.21 -0.38
C GLY A 22 17.02 -5.92 0.36
N LYS A 23 18.13 -6.36 -0.22
CA LYS A 23 19.47 -5.96 0.20
C LYS A 23 19.83 -4.62 -0.45
N ILE A 24 20.56 -3.78 0.26
CA ILE A 24 21.14 -2.56 -0.30
C ILE A 24 22.30 -2.97 -1.21
N SER A 25 22.03 -3.10 -2.52
CA SER A 25 23.03 -3.42 -3.53
C SER A 25 22.67 -2.71 -4.84
N ALA A 26 23.69 -2.40 -5.65
CA ALA A 26 23.47 -1.76 -6.94
C ALA A 26 22.59 -2.64 -7.86
N GLY A 27 21.58 -2.01 -8.46
CA GLY A 27 20.68 -2.70 -9.40
C GLY A 27 19.95 -3.91 -8.80
N PHE A 28 19.57 -3.83 -7.54
CA PHE A 28 18.79 -4.89 -6.88
C PHE A 28 17.38 -4.98 -7.48
N TYR A 29 16.97 -6.19 -7.86
CA TYR A 29 15.62 -6.52 -8.30
C TYR A 29 14.90 -7.36 -7.25
N ASN A 30 13.71 -6.94 -6.81
CA ASN A 30 12.89 -7.69 -5.86
C ASN A 30 11.63 -8.25 -6.55
N PRO A 31 11.59 -9.57 -6.86
CA PRO A 31 10.42 -10.20 -7.47
C PRO A 31 9.17 -10.18 -6.56
N SER A 32 9.34 -10.14 -5.23
CA SER A 32 8.22 -10.05 -4.28
C SER A 32 7.44 -8.72 -4.39
N GLN A 33 8.00 -7.73 -5.06
CA GLN A 33 7.36 -6.44 -5.33
C GLN A 33 6.64 -6.38 -6.69
N LYS A 34 6.52 -7.50 -7.43
CA LYS A 34 5.82 -7.53 -8.71
C LYS A 34 4.38 -6.98 -8.58
N LEU A 35 3.61 -7.45 -7.60
CA LEU A 35 2.25 -6.96 -7.34
C LEU A 35 2.20 -5.43 -7.15
N ASN A 36 3.12 -4.86 -6.38
CA ASN A 36 3.23 -3.42 -6.17
C ASN A 36 3.39 -2.68 -7.51
N ARG A 37 4.28 -3.15 -8.37
CA ARG A 37 4.52 -2.55 -9.69
C ARG A 37 3.36 -2.78 -10.66
N ASP A 38 2.75 -3.94 -10.66
CA ASP A 38 1.55 -4.24 -11.47
C ASP A 38 0.39 -3.30 -11.11
N ILE A 39 0.12 -3.09 -9.81
CA ILE A 39 -0.89 -2.13 -9.36
C ILE A 39 -0.55 -0.70 -9.81
N THR A 40 0.73 -0.32 -9.79
CA THR A 40 1.16 0.97 -10.34
C THR A 40 0.82 1.06 -11.84
N ILE A 41 1.08 0.00 -12.62
CA ILE A 41 0.76 -0.03 -14.05
C ILE A 41 -0.75 0.12 -14.30
N ALA A 42 -1.59 -0.64 -13.60
CA ALA A 42 -3.04 -0.50 -13.72
C ALA A 42 -3.51 0.91 -13.35
N PHE A 43 -2.94 1.50 -12.30
CA PHE A 43 -3.26 2.84 -11.85
C PHE A 43 -2.90 3.89 -12.91
N VAL A 44 -1.64 3.93 -13.37
CA VAL A 44 -1.20 4.93 -14.35
C VAL A 44 -1.87 4.75 -15.72
N ASN A 45 -2.22 3.50 -16.08
CA ASN A 45 -3.00 3.22 -17.29
C ASN A 45 -4.42 3.78 -17.21
N THR A 46 -4.97 3.88 -16.01
CA THR A 46 -6.32 4.43 -15.77
C THR A 46 -6.31 5.96 -15.69
N VAL A 47 -5.36 6.58 -14.95
CA VAL A 47 -5.34 8.05 -14.77
C VAL A 47 -4.60 8.80 -15.87
N ARG A 48 -3.70 8.11 -16.60
CA ARG A 48 -2.91 8.70 -17.70
C ARG A 48 -2.17 9.97 -17.27
N PRO A 49 -1.33 9.94 -16.21
CA PRO A 49 -0.57 11.11 -15.80
C PRO A 49 0.33 11.59 -16.94
N SER A 50 0.51 12.89 -17.11
CA SER A 50 1.38 13.40 -18.18
C SER A 50 2.86 13.18 -17.87
N HIS A 51 3.24 13.14 -16.58
CA HIS A 51 4.63 12.92 -16.16
C HIS A 51 4.71 12.14 -14.83
N PHE A 52 5.42 11.03 -14.86
CA PHE A 52 5.65 10.13 -13.73
C PHE A 52 7.11 10.26 -13.25
N LEU A 53 7.33 10.39 -11.93
CA LEU A 53 8.66 10.32 -11.32
C LEU A 53 8.81 8.99 -10.55
N ASP A 54 9.71 8.13 -11.02
CA ASP A 54 10.25 7.01 -10.26
C ASP A 54 11.41 7.54 -9.39
N ALA A 55 11.11 7.78 -8.11
CA ALA A 55 12.01 8.50 -7.21
C ALA A 55 13.22 7.67 -6.74
N PHE A 56 13.20 6.36 -6.94
CA PHE A 56 14.23 5.41 -6.48
C PHE A 56 14.42 4.29 -7.51
N GLY A 57 15.14 4.59 -8.58
CA GLY A 57 15.21 3.79 -9.79
C GLY A 57 15.64 2.33 -9.62
N GLY A 58 16.69 2.06 -8.82
CA GLY A 58 17.22 0.70 -8.63
C GLY A 58 17.66 0.04 -9.95
N THR A 59 16.87 -0.90 -10.48
CA THR A 59 17.04 -1.48 -11.82
C THR A 59 16.31 -0.71 -12.93
N GLY A 60 15.53 0.29 -12.58
CA GLY A 60 14.64 1.02 -13.49
C GLY A 60 13.33 0.30 -13.81
N VAL A 61 13.10 -0.89 -13.25
CA VAL A 61 11.97 -1.75 -13.65
C VAL A 61 10.62 -1.04 -13.59
N ARG A 62 10.33 -0.25 -12.56
CA ARG A 62 9.06 0.48 -12.42
C ARG A 62 8.90 1.53 -13.51
N GLY A 63 9.88 2.44 -13.64
CA GLY A 63 9.85 3.50 -14.65
C GLY A 63 9.83 2.97 -16.07
N ILE A 64 10.64 1.94 -16.38
CA ILE A 64 10.69 1.29 -17.69
C ILE A 64 9.33 0.66 -18.03
N ARG A 65 8.69 -0.04 -17.07
CA ARG A 65 7.35 -0.60 -17.24
C ARG A 65 6.30 0.47 -17.49
N VAL A 66 6.29 1.54 -16.69
CA VAL A 66 5.35 2.66 -16.87
C VAL A 66 5.46 3.26 -18.27
N LEU A 67 6.68 3.49 -18.75
CA LEU A 67 6.88 4.02 -20.10
C LEU A 67 6.45 3.00 -21.18
N LYS A 68 6.89 1.75 -21.08
CA LYS A 68 6.64 0.72 -22.12
C LYS A 68 5.20 0.24 -22.15
N GLU A 69 4.61 -0.01 -20.97
CA GLU A 69 3.30 -0.66 -20.85
C GLU A 69 2.14 0.33 -20.86
N ALA A 70 2.35 1.55 -20.33
CA ALA A 70 1.31 2.57 -20.29
C ALA A 70 1.59 3.78 -21.22
N GLY A 71 2.78 3.91 -21.79
CA GLY A 71 3.12 5.03 -22.71
C GLY A 71 3.14 6.38 -22.00
N ILE A 72 3.48 6.43 -20.71
CA ILE A 72 3.55 7.64 -19.89
C ILE A 72 4.97 8.18 -19.90
N ASN A 73 5.15 9.50 -19.95
CA ASN A 73 6.47 10.12 -19.81
C ASN A 73 7.02 9.88 -18.41
N VAL A 74 8.27 9.40 -18.33
CA VAL A 74 8.90 8.99 -17.07
C VAL A 74 10.22 9.70 -16.88
N THR A 75 10.44 10.19 -15.64
CA THR A 75 11.77 10.47 -15.10
C THR A 75 12.12 9.40 -14.08
N ILE A 76 13.30 8.79 -14.20
CA ILE A 76 13.85 7.85 -13.22
C ILE A 76 14.99 8.55 -12.49
N ALA A 77 14.92 8.63 -11.16
CA ALA A 77 15.98 9.20 -10.33
C ALA A 77 16.78 8.07 -9.66
N GLU A 78 18.10 8.11 -9.79
CA GLU A 78 19.00 7.13 -9.15
C GLU A 78 20.32 7.77 -8.76
N THR A 79 20.78 7.50 -7.53
CA THR A 79 22.01 8.07 -6.98
C THR A 79 23.24 7.21 -7.20
N ASN A 80 23.06 5.89 -7.26
CA ASN A 80 24.18 4.96 -7.39
C ASN A 80 24.63 4.83 -8.86
N PRO A 81 25.88 5.22 -9.21
CA PRO A 81 26.36 5.16 -10.59
C PRO A 81 26.30 3.76 -11.22
N GLN A 82 26.49 2.70 -10.43
CA GLN A 82 26.38 1.32 -10.94
C GLN A 82 24.89 0.98 -11.28
N SER A 83 23.95 1.41 -10.43
CA SER A 83 22.51 1.26 -10.73
C SER A 83 22.12 2.09 -11.97
N VAL A 84 22.66 3.28 -12.13
CA VAL A 84 22.46 4.10 -13.34
C VAL A 84 22.85 3.34 -14.61
N GLY A 85 24.05 2.71 -14.63
CA GLY A 85 24.49 1.89 -15.76
C GLY A 85 23.54 0.71 -16.05
N ILE A 86 23.02 0.06 -15.00
CA ILE A 86 22.03 -1.02 -15.13
C ILE A 86 20.70 -0.51 -15.68
N ILE A 87 20.25 0.68 -15.27
CA ILE A 87 19.04 1.32 -15.82
C ILE A 87 19.22 1.59 -17.32
N GLU A 88 20.38 2.13 -17.74
CA GLU A 88 20.69 2.40 -19.14
C GLU A 88 20.69 1.12 -19.98
N GLU A 89 21.30 0.03 -19.48
CA GLU A 89 21.27 -1.29 -20.10
C GLU A 89 19.82 -1.80 -20.25
N ASN A 90 19.04 -1.72 -19.18
CA ASN A 90 17.63 -2.15 -19.18
C ASN A 90 16.76 -1.31 -20.11
N CYS A 91 17.00 -0.01 -20.23
CA CYS A 91 16.33 0.85 -21.19
C CYS A 91 16.65 0.41 -22.63
N SER A 92 17.93 0.13 -22.92
CA SER A 92 18.37 -0.34 -24.25
C SER A 92 17.72 -1.68 -24.63
N ILE A 93 17.73 -2.67 -23.71
CA ILE A 93 17.13 -3.99 -23.93
C ILE A 93 15.63 -3.86 -24.25
N ASN A 94 14.93 -2.93 -23.60
CA ASN A 94 13.49 -2.76 -23.77
C ASN A 94 13.11 -1.76 -24.87
N GLY A 95 14.08 -1.10 -25.51
CA GLY A 95 13.83 -0.12 -26.56
C GLY A 95 13.06 1.12 -26.08
N VAL A 96 13.33 1.57 -24.84
CA VAL A 96 12.69 2.75 -24.24
C VAL A 96 13.71 3.79 -23.82
N ASN A 97 13.29 5.07 -23.75
CA ASN A 97 14.19 6.18 -23.42
C ASN A 97 13.51 7.15 -22.42
N PRO A 98 13.42 6.78 -21.13
CA PRO A 98 12.95 7.70 -20.08
C PRO A 98 13.98 8.78 -19.82
N SER A 99 13.56 9.90 -19.23
CA SER A 99 14.50 10.87 -18.65
C SER A 99 15.20 10.23 -17.46
N LEU A 100 16.53 10.22 -17.44
CA LEU A 100 17.33 9.66 -16.34
C LEU A 100 18.03 10.77 -15.57
N TYR A 101 17.61 10.98 -14.31
CA TYR A 101 18.24 11.91 -13.39
C TYR A 101 19.29 11.19 -12.55
N ARG A 102 20.58 11.51 -12.78
CA ARG A 102 21.71 10.91 -12.07
C ARG A 102 21.98 11.65 -10.78
N GLY A 103 21.18 11.37 -9.74
CA GLY A 103 21.25 12.05 -8.46
C GLY A 103 20.08 11.72 -7.54
N PRO A 104 20.06 12.35 -6.36
CA PRO A 104 19.05 12.04 -5.35
C PRO A 104 17.68 12.61 -5.73
N PHE A 105 16.63 11.91 -5.27
CA PHE A 105 15.23 12.30 -5.40
C PHE A 105 15.00 13.78 -5.07
N GLN A 106 15.62 14.29 -4.00
CA GLN A 106 15.46 15.66 -3.53
C GLN A 106 15.85 16.73 -4.58
N LYS A 107 16.75 16.38 -5.48
CA LYS A 107 17.11 17.26 -6.61
C LYS A 107 16.23 16.94 -7.83
N ALA A 108 16.03 15.66 -8.14
CA ALA A 108 15.21 15.24 -9.28
C ALA A 108 13.81 15.85 -9.26
N VAL A 109 13.17 15.84 -8.08
CA VAL A 109 11.80 16.35 -7.91
C VAL A 109 11.69 17.87 -8.14
N MET A 110 12.79 18.61 -8.05
CA MET A 110 12.84 20.06 -8.29
C MET A 110 13.03 20.41 -9.78
N GLU A 111 13.42 19.45 -10.62
CA GLU A 111 13.68 19.68 -12.05
C GLU A 111 12.41 19.71 -12.90
N GLY A 112 11.27 19.30 -12.34
CA GLY A 112 10.02 19.22 -13.10
C GLY A 112 8.77 19.28 -12.27
N LEU A 113 7.63 19.31 -12.95
CA LEU A 113 6.30 19.18 -12.37
C LEU A 113 5.77 17.78 -12.70
N TYR A 114 5.40 17.04 -11.68
CA TYR A 114 4.96 15.66 -11.80
C TYR A 114 3.49 15.52 -11.43
N ASP A 115 2.77 14.72 -12.22
CA ASP A 115 1.38 14.34 -11.88
C ASP A 115 1.34 13.09 -11.01
N PHE A 116 2.43 12.30 -11.04
CA PHE A 116 2.62 11.13 -10.18
C PHE A 116 4.07 11.08 -9.68
N ILE A 117 4.25 10.96 -8.36
CA ILE A 117 5.54 10.70 -7.73
C ILE A 117 5.48 9.35 -7.01
N ASP A 118 6.34 8.41 -7.37
CA ASP A 118 6.44 7.10 -6.69
C ASP A 118 7.62 7.08 -5.72
N LEU A 119 7.33 6.96 -4.42
CA LEU A 119 8.30 6.85 -3.35
C LEU A 119 8.46 5.40 -2.93
N ASP A 120 9.51 4.72 -3.37
CA ASP A 120 9.83 3.33 -3.02
C ASP A 120 11.26 3.21 -2.45
N PRO A 121 11.59 3.93 -1.34
CA PRO A 121 12.90 3.84 -0.70
C PRO A 121 13.03 2.56 0.11
N TYR A 122 14.27 2.19 0.46
CA TYR A 122 14.49 1.23 1.53
C TYR A 122 14.02 1.81 2.87
N GLY A 123 13.10 1.10 3.56
CA GLY A 123 12.64 1.47 4.89
C GLY A 123 11.46 2.44 4.89
N SER A 124 11.65 3.63 5.45
CA SER A 124 10.58 4.61 5.66
C SER A 124 10.52 5.68 4.57
N ILE A 125 9.32 6.04 4.16
CA ILE A 125 9.07 7.16 3.24
C ILE A 125 9.16 8.53 3.92
N ILE A 126 9.10 8.58 5.24
CA ILE A 126 8.99 9.82 6.03
C ILE A 126 10.05 10.89 5.66
N PRO A 127 11.34 10.54 5.42
CA PRO A 127 12.34 11.53 5.06
C PRO A 127 12.12 12.23 3.71
N TYR A 128 11.29 11.65 2.84
CA TYR A 128 11.07 12.12 1.47
C TYR A 128 9.68 12.76 1.28
N LEU A 129 8.79 12.54 2.24
CA LEU A 129 7.36 12.81 2.10
C LEU A 129 7.05 14.31 1.95
N ASP A 130 7.62 15.16 2.80
CA ASP A 130 7.32 16.60 2.80
C ASP A 130 7.68 17.24 1.45
N LEU A 131 8.79 16.82 0.85
CA LEU A 131 9.22 17.33 -0.44
C LEU A 131 8.33 16.82 -1.57
N ALA A 132 7.96 15.55 -1.56
CA ALA A 132 7.00 15.00 -2.53
C ALA A 132 5.66 15.73 -2.44
N LEU A 133 5.14 15.93 -1.23
CA LEU A 133 3.89 16.66 -1.00
C LEU A 133 3.94 18.13 -1.48
N ARG A 134 5.09 18.79 -1.40
CA ARG A 134 5.26 20.18 -1.89
C ARG A 134 5.33 20.26 -3.41
N GLN A 135 5.97 19.28 -4.06
CA GLN A 135 6.32 19.32 -5.47
C GLN A 135 5.31 18.61 -6.39
N ILE A 136 4.45 17.76 -5.83
CA ILE A 136 3.38 17.15 -6.63
C ILE A 136 2.43 18.23 -7.17
N LYS A 137 2.02 18.13 -8.42
CA LYS A 137 1.01 19.00 -9.01
C LYS A 137 -0.28 18.98 -8.22
N ARG A 138 -1.05 20.04 -8.38
CA ARG A 138 -2.43 20.09 -7.86
C ARG A 138 -3.23 18.90 -8.41
N GLU A 139 -3.98 18.22 -7.52
CA GLU A 139 -4.75 17.01 -7.85
C GLU A 139 -3.87 15.83 -8.37
N GLY A 140 -2.56 15.89 -8.12
CA GLY A 140 -1.63 14.83 -8.48
C GLY A 140 -1.66 13.65 -7.50
N PHE A 141 -0.92 12.61 -7.82
CA PHE A 141 -0.91 11.36 -7.05
C PHE A 141 0.47 11.05 -6.49
N VAL A 142 0.49 10.47 -5.31
CA VAL A 142 1.71 9.94 -4.71
C VAL A 142 1.54 8.44 -4.47
N GLY A 143 2.44 7.65 -5.03
CA GLY A 143 2.65 6.26 -4.67
C GLY A 143 3.68 6.17 -3.54
N ALA A 144 3.42 5.38 -2.52
CA ALA A 144 4.31 5.22 -1.37
C ALA A 144 4.45 3.76 -0.98
N THR A 145 5.70 3.28 -0.92
CA THR A 145 6.03 1.95 -0.44
C THR A 145 6.87 2.05 0.83
N ALA A 146 6.38 1.49 1.94
CA ALA A 146 7.10 1.47 3.20
C ALA A 146 7.46 0.03 3.60
N THR A 147 8.75 -0.21 3.88
CA THR A 147 9.28 -1.52 4.30
C THR A 147 9.75 -1.54 5.74
N ASP A 148 9.55 -0.48 6.52
CA ASP A 148 9.93 -0.42 7.94
C ASP A 148 8.85 -0.99 8.87
N LEU A 149 8.42 -2.23 8.56
CA LEU A 149 7.36 -2.94 9.26
C LEU A 149 7.57 -3.00 10.78
N SER A 150 8.83 -3.09 11.25
CA SER A 150 9.12 -3.12 12.69
C SER A 150 8.60 -1.89 13.45
N ALA A 151 8.52 -0.75 12.80
CA ALA A 151 7.90 0.45 13.37
C ALA A 151 6.37 0.42 13.19
N LEU A 152 5.90 0.09 12.00
CA LEU A 152 4.47 0.18 11.66
C LEU A 152 3.63 -0.95 12.27
N THR A 153 4.23 -2.08 12.69
CA THR A 153 3.53 -3.17 13.39
C THR A 153 3.62 -3.09 14.92
N GLY A 154 4.23 -2.01 15.46
CA GLY A 154 4.44 -1.90 16.90
C GLY A 154 5.46 -2.88 17.49
N SER A 155 6.17 -3.67 16.66
CA SER A 155 7.20 -4.61 17.15
C SER A 155 8.38 -3.91 17.83
N VAL A 156 8.61 -2.64 17.50
CA VAL A 156 9.59 -1.76 18.16
C VAL A 156 8.90 -0.44 18.54
N PRO A 157 8.17 -0.40 19.69
CA PRO A 157 7.28 0.72 20.06
C PRO A 157 7.95 2.10 20.07
N LEU A 158 9.19 2.19 20.58
CA LEU A 158 9.93 3.45 20.60
C LEU A 158 10.26 3.96 19.18
N LYS A 159 10.42 3.05 18.22
CA LYS A 159 10.62 3.41 16.81
C LYS A 159 9.33 3.88 16.17
N THR A 160 8.20 3.22 16.50
CA THR A 160 6.84 3.66 16.11
C THR A 160 6.59 5.08 16.58
N LYS A 161 6.83 5.34 17.88
CA LYS A 161 6.67 6.67 18.47
C LYS A 161 7.53 7.72 17.82
N ARG A 162 8.83 7.45 17.60
CA ARG A 162 9.74 8.43 16.97
C ARG A 162 9.41 8.75 15.52
N ARG A 163 8.97 7.76 14.72
CA ARG A 163 8.75 7.92 13.28
C ARG A 163 7.35 8.40 12.95
N TYR A 164 6.37 7.87 13.65
CA TYR A 164 4.95 8.03 13.31
C TYR A 164 4.15 8.74 14.41
N ASP A 165 4.78 9.03 15.57
CA ASP A 165 4.13 9.59 16.76
C ASP A 165 2.87 8.80 17.17
N ALA A 166 2.92 7.48 17.08
CA ALA A 166 1.77 6.61 17.26
C ALA A 166 2.06 5.45 18.21
N VAL A 167 0.97 4.82 18.68
CA VAL A 167 0.96 3.55 19.39
C VAL A 167 0.31 2.51 18.48
N VAL A 168 0.91 1.33 18.39
CA VAL A 168 0.41 0.16 17.64
C VAL A 168 0.61 -1.08 18.51
N CYS A 169 -0.45 -1.84 18.75
CA CYS A 169 -0.36 -3.15 19.39
C CYS A 169 0.15 -4.19 18.40
N ASN A 170 1.15 -4.97 18.82
CA ASN A 170 1.69 -6.04 17.98
C ASN A 170 0.85 -7.32 18.08
N ASP A 171 -0.41 -7.21 17.68
CA ASP A 171 -1.39 -8.31 17.62
C ASP A 171 -1.66 -8.75 16.16
N ARG A 172 -2.71 -9.54 15.92
CA ARG A 172 -3.06 -10.03 14.58
C ARG A 172 -3.61 -8.95 13.67
N LEU A 173 -4.10 -7.82 14.21
CA LEU A 173 -4.65 -6.69 13.47
C LEU A 173 -3.58 -5.63 13.14
N LYS A 174 -2.34 -5.82 13.57
CA LYS A 174 -1.23 -4.87 13.45
C LYS A 174 -0.96 -4.36 12.02
N HIS A 175 -1.21 -5.17 11.00
CA HIS A 175 -0.93 -4.78 9.63
C HIS A 175 -1.94 -3.76 9.09
N GLU A 176 -3.22 -3.89 9.42
CA GLU A 176 -4.21 -2.85 9.10
C GLU A 176 -3.95 -1.59 9.94
N THR A 177 -3.70 -1.74 11.25
CA THR A 177 -3.31 -0.60 12.11
C THR A 177 -2.09 0.13 11.53
N GLY A 178 -1.08 -0.61 11.07
CA GLY A 178 0.14 -0.04 10.49
C GLY A 178 -0.10 0.77 9.21
N VAL A 179 -0.94 0.28 8.30
CA VAL A 179 -1.38 1.03 7.10
C VAL A 179 -2.07 2.33 7.52
N ARG A 180 -2.98 2.26 8.48
CA ARG A 180 -3.75 3.42 8.98
C ARG A 180 -2.86 4.44 9.69
N VAL A 181 -1.86 3.99 10.47
CA VAL A 181 -0.85 4.86 11.10
C VAL A 181 0.01 5.56 10.03
N LEU A 182 0.40 4.84 8.98
CA LEU A 182 1.16 5.43 7.88
C LEU A 182 0.35 6.50 7.14
N LEU A 183 -0.95 6.24 6.85
CA LEU A 183 -1.86 7.23 6.25
C LEU A 183 -2.05 8.46 7.15
N ALA A 184 -2.21 8.27 8.46
CA ALA A 184 -2.33 9.38 9.40
C ALA A 184 -1.06 10.26 9.43
N ALA A 185 0.12 9.64 9.39
CA ALA A 185 1.39 10.37 9.32
C ALA A 185 1.51 11.18 8.01
N ILE A 186 1.08 10.62 6.88
CA ILE A 186 1.01 11.32 5.59
C ILE A 186 0.01 12.47 5.67
N GLY A 187 -1.20 12.22 6.16
CA GLY A 187 -2.28 13.20 6.26
C GLY A 187 -1.91 14.41 7.12
N LYS A 188 -1.29 14.20 8.29
CA LYS A 188 -0.80 15.28 9.15
C LYS A 188 0.23 16.18 8.45
N ARG A 189 1.15 15.57 7.67
CA ARG A 189 2.17 16.33 6.94
C ARG A 189 1.57 17.07 5.74
N ALA A 190 0.62 16.47 5.05
CA ALA A 190 -0.12 17.13 3.98
C ALA A 190 -0.91 18.33 4.52
N ALA A 191 -1.63 18.14 5.61
CA ALA A 191 -2.44 19.19 6.25
C ALA A 191 -1.58 20.38 6.71
N ALA A 192 -0.38 20.14 7.23
CA ALA A 192 0.58 21.20 7.58
C ALA A 192 1.05 22.04 6.37
N LEU A 193 0.73 21.63 5.15
CA LEU A 193 1.01 22.31 3.88
C LEU A 193 -0.27 22.83 3.22
N ASP A 194 -1.39 22.93 3.94
CA ASP A 194 -2.72 23.23 3.43
C ASP A 194 -3.16 22.31 2.28
N ARG A 195 -2.76 21.02 2.37
CA ARG A 195 -3.12 19.97 1.42
C ARG A 195 -3.90 18.86 2.10
N GLY A 196 -4.89 18.31 1.40
CA GLY A 196 -5.58 17.10 1.79
C GLY A 196 -5.03 15.87 1.09
N ILE A 197 -5.35 14.69 1.63
CA ILE A 197 -5.11 13.40 0.97
C ILE A 197 -6.42 12.63 0.82
N GLU A 198 -6.53 11.91 -0.29
CA GLU A 198 -7.62 10.97 -0.57
C GLU A 198 -6.98 9.61 -0.91
N PRO A 199 -7.04 8.61 0.00
CA PRO A 199 -6.53 7.27 -0.29
C PRO A 199 -7.30 6.62 -1.45
N ILE A 200 -6.57 6.12 -2.45
CA ILE A 200 -7.15 5.41 -3.59
C ILE A 200 -6.92 3.90 -3.45
N ILE A 201 -5.73 3.52 -3.00
CA ILE A 201 -5.33 2.12 -2.78
C ILE A 201 -4.44 2.09 -1.54
N SER A 202 -4.73 1.18 -0.61
CA SER A 202 -3.90 0.96 0.57
C SER A 202 -3.92 -0.50 0.95
N PHE A 203 -2.76 -1.16 0.96
CA PHE A 203 -2.66 -2.56 1.34
C PHE A 203 -1.31 -2.94 1.95
N TRP A 204 -1.30 -4.08 2.61
CA TRP A 204 -0.11 -4.79 3.05
C TRP A 204 0.11 -6.05 2.22
N LYS A 205 1.37 -6.33 1.89
CA LYS A 205 1.75 -7.60 1.27
C LYS A 205 3.13 -8.02 1.74
N GLY A 206 3.20 -9.12 2.47
CA GLY A 206 4.46 -9.69 2.95
C GLY A 206 5.30 -8.72 3.76
N HIS A 207 6.26 -8.05 3.13
CA HIS A 207 7.25 -7.21 3.80
C HIS A 207 7.12 -5.71 3.49
N TYR A 208 6.02 -5.26 2.89
CA TYR A 208 5.80 -3.85 2.58
C TYR A 208 4.33 -3.44 2.72
N TYR A 209 4.13 -2.14 2.96
CA TYR A 209 2.87 -1.43 2.75
C TYR A 209 2.93 -0.67 1.43
N ARG A 210 1.86 -0.71 0.66
CA ARG A 210 1.68 0.08 -0.55
C ARG A 210 0.48 0.99 -0.40
N LEU A 211 0.69 2.27 -0.68
CA LEU A 211 -0.34 3.30 -0.74
C LEU A 211 -0.27 4.00 -2.08
N ILE A 212 -1.43 4.35 -2.65
CA ILE A 212 -1.56 5.36 -3.70
C ILE A 212 -2.66 6.30 -3.23
N PHE A 213 -2.37 7.58 -3.17
CA PHE A 213 -3.32 8.60 -2.74
C PHE A 213 -3.25 9.84 -3.63
N ARG A 214 -4.39 10.51 -3.80
CA ARG A 214 -4.46 11.82 -4.42
C ARG A 214 -4.09 12.88 -3.41
N VAL A 215 -3.38 13.91 -3.86
CA VAL A 215 -3.08 15.11 -3.07
C VAL A 215 -3.92 16.25 -3.60
N THR A 216 -4.76 16.81 -2.74
CA THR A 216 -5.66 17.92 -3.05
C THR A 216 -5.16 19.20 -2.38
N GLU A 217 -5.46 20.38 -2.92
CA GLU A 217 -4.98 21.67 -2.39
C GLU A 217 -6.12 22.45 -1.72
N GLY A 218 -5.83 23.10 -0.59
CA GLY A 218 -6.70 24.02 0.11
C GLY A 218 -6.97 23.61 1.56
N ALA A 219 -7.08 24.64 2.45
CA ALA A 219 -7.26 24.46 3.89
C ALA A 219 -8.46 23.57 4.24
N ALA A 220 -9.62 23.76 3.61
CA ALA A 220 -10.79 22.90 3.84
C ALA A 220 -10.58 21.43 3.46
N LYS A 221 -9.65 21.12 2.55
CA LYS A 221 -9.25 19.75 2.21
C LYS A 221 -8.30 19.19 3.28
N ALA A 222 -7.40 20.02 3.78
CA ALA A 222 -6.52 19.70 4.89
C ALA A 222 -7.32 19.39 6.16
N ASP A 223 -8.31 20.23 6.51
CA ASP A 223 -9.19 20.03 7.67
C ASP A 223 -9.95 18.69 7.57
N ARG A 224 -10.56 18.39 6.42
CA ARG A 224 -11.22 17.09 6.19
C ARG A 224 -10.27 15.90 6.30
N THR A 225 -9.00 16.06 5.92
CA THR A 225 -7.99 15.02 6.12
C THR A 225 -7.74 14.77 7.60
N LEU A 226 -7.66 15.83 8.42
CA LEU A 226 -7.46 15.73 9.86
C LEU A 226 -8.66 15.12 10.59
N GLU A 227 -9.90 15.38 10.14
CA GLU A 227 -11.13 14.76 10.65
C GLU A 227 -11.10 13.22 10.52
N ASN A 228 -10.37 12.70 9.55
CA ASN A 228 -10.17 11.25 9.36
C ASN A 228 -9.00 10.67 10.18
N ILE A 229 -8.46 11.41 11.16
CA ILE A 229 -7.36 10.94 12.00
C ILE A 229 -7.80 10.90 13.45
N SER A 230 -7.74 9.74 14.09
CA SER A 230 -8.17 9.56 15.47
C SER A 230 -7.32 8.52 16.21
N THR A 231 -7.55 8.39 17.49
CA THR A 231 -6.98 7.38 18.38
C THR A 231 -8.11 6.55 18.94
N LEU A 232 -8.10 5.25 18.73
CA LEU A 232 -9.20 4.34 19.07
C LEU A 232 -8.69 3.07 19.76
N SER A 233 -9.57 2.44 20.55
CA SER A 233 -9.34 1.11 21.11
C SER A 233 -10.04 0.05 20.24
N LYS A 234 -9.38 -1.07 19.96
CA LYS A 234 -9.99 -2.23 19.30
C LYS A 234 -11.12 -2.82 20.14
N ARG A 235 -11.02 -2.70 21.48
CA ARG A 235 -12.07 -3.12 22.39
C ARG A 235 -13.37 -2.38 22.10
N ASP A 236 -13.30 -1.06 21.94
CA ASP A 236 -14.50 -0.23 21.69
C ASP A 236 -15.02 -0.38 20.26
N ALA A 237 -14.10 -0.59 19.30
CA ALA A 237 -14.44 -0.59 17.88
C ALA A 237 -14.87 -1.97 17.32
N ILE A 238 -14.39 -3.08 17.93
CA ILE A 238 -14.64 -4.44 17.42
C ILE A 238 -15.32 -5.31 18.48
N SER A 239 -14.63 -5.54 19.62
CA SER A 239 -15.09 -6.47 20.65
C SER A 239 -14.25 -6.37 21.92
N ASP A 240 -14.87 -6.72 23.05
CA ASP A 240 -14.26 -6.82 24.38
C ASP A 240 -13.21 -7.94 24.53
N ILE A 241 -13.05 -8.77 23.51
CA ILE A 241 -11.95 -9.76 23.49
C ILE A 241 -10.57 -9.09 23.40
N TYR A 242 -10.50 -7.86 22.88
CA TYR A 242 -9.27 -7.09 22.76
C TYR A 242 -8.99 -6.27 24.02
N GLN A 243 -7.71 -5.93 24.20
CA GLN A 243 -7.28 -5.06 25.30
C GLN A 243 -7.77 -3.63 25.09
N ASP A 244 -8.09 -2.94 26.19
CA ASP A 244 -8.44 -1.53 26.18
C ASP A 244 -7.17 -0.66 26.08
N VAL A 245 -6.54 -0.67 24.92
CA VAL A 245 -5.38 0.16 24.58
C VAL A 245 -5.75 1.07 23.42
N LYS A 246 -5.60 2.36 23.65
CA LYS A 246 -5.79 3.35 22.56
C LYS A 246 -4.60 3.34 21.61
N GLU A 247 -4.87 2.98 20.36
CA GLU A 247 -3.91 2.92 19.27
C GLU A 247 -4.08 4.12 18.34
N GLY A 248 -3.00 4.50 17.68
CA GLY A 248 -2.98 5.67 16.80
C GLY A 248 -2.05 6.78 17.32
N PRO A 249 -2.14 8.02 16.79
CA PRO A 249 -3.15 8.44 15.79
C PRO A 249 -3.07 7.63 14.50
N MET A 250 -4.25 7.28 13.96
CA MET A 250 -4.39 6.50 12.75
C MET A 250 -5.53 7.01 11.88
N TRP A 251 -5.50 6.68 10.61
CA TRP A 251 -6.54 6.97 9.64
C TRP A 251 -7.79 6.12 9.93
N ILE A 252 -8.93 6.78 10.15
CA ILE A 252 -10.22 6.11 10.43
C ILE A 252 -11.16 6.09 9.21
N GLY A 253 -10.83 6.83 8.17
CA GLY A 253 -11.57 6.84 6.92
C GLY A 253 -11.32 5.59 6.06
N PRO A 254 -11.91 5.56 4.86
CA PRO A 254 -11.70 4.50 3.87
C PRO A 254 -10.22 4.32 3.51
N LEU A 255 -9.81 3.06 3.29
CA LEU A 255 -8.47 2.70 2.84
C LEU A 255 -8.33 2.75 1.31
N GLU A 256 -9.46 2.71 0.60
CA GLU A 256 -9.52 2.72 -0.86
C GLU A 256 -10.72 3.51 -1.39
N ASP A 257 -10.60 3.95 -2.65
CA ASP A 257 -11.71 4.44 -3.46
C ASP A 257 -12.26 3.28 -4.31
N LYS A 258 -13.40 2.73 -3.89
CA LYS A 258 -14.05 1.58 -4.53
C LYS A 258 -14.40 1.84 -5.99
N ASP A 259 -14.91 3.02 -6.29
CA ASP A 259 -15.35 3.37 -7.64
C ASP A 259 -14.15 3.61 -8.55
N PHE A 260 -13.06 4.13 -8.01
CA PHE A 260 -11.82 4.24 -8.74
C PHE A 260 -11.24 2.85 -9.07
N ILE A 261 -11.17 1.95 -8.07
CA ILE A 261 -10.62 0.59 -8.24
C ILE A 261 -11.42 -0.18 -9.31
N ARG A 262 -12.76 -0.07 -9.33
CA ARG A 262 -13.60 -0.71 -10.36
C ARG A 262 -13.29 -0.26 -11.78
N ARG A 263 -12.76 0.94 -11.96
CA ARG A 263 -12.35 1.50 -13.27
C ARG A 263 -10.92 1.14 -13.64
N MET A 264 -10.12 0.68 -12.68
CA MET A 264 -8.73 0.31 -12.95
C MET A 264 -8.66 -0.89 -13.88
N HIS A 265 -7.76 -0.80 -14.84
CA HIS A 265 -7.54 -1.85 -15.82
C HIS A 265 -6.08 -1.94 -16.22
N PHE A 266 -5.64 -3.15 -16.53
CA PHE A 266 -4.30 -3.41 -17.03
C PHE A 266 -4.23 -3.16 -18.54
N PRO A 267 -3.06 -2.72 -19.07
CA PRO A 267 -2.93 -2.37 -20.49
C PRO A 267 -2.96 -3.59 -21.41
N ASP A 268 -2.59 -4.76 -20.91
CA ASP A 268 -2.53 -6.02 -21.66
C ASP A 268 -3.50 -7.05 -21.08
N LYS A 269 -4.18 -7.77 -21.96
CA LYS A 269 -5.16 -8.82 -21.66
C LYS A 269 -4.62 -10.23 -21.84
N SER A 270 -3.31 -10.42 -21.99
CA SER A 270 -2.65 -11.72 -22.26
C SER A 270 -2.60 -12.67 -21.05
N GLY A 271 -3.12 -12.27 -19.87
CA GLY A 271 -3.05 -13.04 -18.63
C GLY A 271 -1.83 -12.77 -17.76
N ILE A 272 -0.89 -11.92 -18.19
CA ILE A 272 0.33 -11.57 -17.43
C ILE A 272 0.00 -10.95 -16.05
N TYR A 273 -1.16 -10.33 -15.91
CA TYR A 273 -1.61 -9.61 -14.71
C TYR A 273 -2.72 -10.32 -13.92
N ASP A 274 -3.10 -11.56 -14.25
CA ASP A 274 -4.28 -12.22 -13.68
C ASP A 274 -4.25 -12.27 -12.14
N ASP A 275 -3.11 -12.64 -11.55
CA ASP A 275 -2.95 -12.65 -10.08
C ASP A 275 -3.14 -11.25 -9.47
N SER A 276 -2.61 -10.22 -10.13
CA SER A 276 -2.70 -8.84 -9.67
C SER A 276 -4.11 -8.26 -9.88
N ALA A 277 -4.80 -8.68 -10.95
CA ALA A 277 -6.19 -8.32 -11.20
C ALA A 277 -7.13 -8.95 -10.15
N GLY A 278 -6.93 -10.23 -9.83
CA GLY A 278 -7.66 -10.90 -8.76
C GLY A 278 -7.46 -10.23 -7.39
N PHE A 279 -6.22 -9.85 -7.08
CA PHE A 279 -5.93 -9.10 -5.85
C PHE A 279 -6.65 -7.74 -5.81
N LEU A 280 -6.62 -7.00 -6.92
CA LEU A 280 -7.25 -5.67 -7.03
C LEU A 280 -8.76 -5.74 -6.80
N GLN A 281 -9.43 -6.80 -7.28
CA GLN A 281 -10.86 -7.02 -7.09
C GLN A 281 -11.25 -7.25 -5.62
N GLY A 282 -10.35 -7.78 -4.80
CA GLY A 282 -10.58 -8.02 -3.37
C GLY A 282 -10.44 -6.78 -2.48
N LEU A 283 -9.72 -5.75 -2.95
CA LEU A 283 -9.44 -4.55 -2.14
C LEU A 283 -10.70 -3.81 -1.64
N PRO A 284 -11.77 -3.61 -2.45
CA PRO A 284 -12.93 -2.81 -2.04
C PRO A 284 -13.66 -3.27 -0.77
N ALA A 285 -13.37 -4.48 -0.30
CA ALA A 285 -13.95 -4.99 0.94
C ALA A 285 -13.30 -4.40 2.21
N GLU A 286 -12.09 -3.87 2.12
CA GLU A 286 -11.33 -3.40 3.30
C GLU A 286 -11.91 -2.14 3.94
N SER A 287 -12.67 -1.33 3.19
CA SER A 287 -13.36 -0.13 3.72
C SER A 287 -14.75 -0.41 4.29
N LEU A 288 -15.19 -1.66 4.44
CA LEU A 288 -16.49 -1.97 5.01
C LEU A 288 -16.56 -1.62 6.49
N MET A 289 -15.45 -1.84 7.22
CA MET A 289 -15.35 -1.52 8.65
C MET A 289 -13.91 -1.15 9.03
N LEU A 290 -13.77 -0.44 10.14
CA LEU A 290 -12.48 -0.20 10.77
C LEU A 290 -12.01 -1.50 11.42
N TRP A 291 -10.81 -1.99 11.03
CA TRP A 291 -10.27 -3.31 11.30
C TRP A 291 -11.14 -4.43 10.72
N PHE A 292 -10.89 -5.66 11.13
CA PHE A 292 -11.61 -6.87 10.72
C PHE A 292 -11.81 -7.77 11.93
N TYR A 293 -12.77 -8.69 11.84
CA TYR A 293 -12.90 -9.76 12.82
C TYR A 293 -11.85 -10.83 12.55
N GLU A 294 -10.87 -10.95 13.45
CA GLU A 294 -9.87 -12.03 13.40
C GLU A 294 -10.44 -13.31 14.04
N ILE A 295 -10.99 -14.19 13.24
CA ILE A 295 -11.75 -15.35 13.71
C ILE A 295 -10.93 -16.25 14.63
N THR A 296 -9.61 -16.34 14.40
CA THR A 296 -8.70 -17.09 15.30
C THR A 296 -8.71 -16.53 16.72
N ASP A 297 -8.75 -15.20 16.91
CA ASP A 297 -8.77 -14.59 18.26
C ASP A 297 -10.09 -14.89 18.97
N PHE A 298 -11.21 -14.87 18.26
CA PHE A 298 -12.53 -15.24 18.79
C PHE A 298 -12.59 -16.71 19.16
N CYS A 299 -12.05 -17.61 18.34
CA CYS A 299 -11.97 -19.04 18.66
C CYS A 299 -11.10 -19.32 19.87
N GLN A 300 -9.95 -18.66 19.99
CA GLN A 300 -9.07 -18.75 21.16
C GLN A 300 -9.80 -18.30 22.45
N ARG A 301 -10.53 -17.18 22.37
CA ARG A 301 -11.33 -16.68 23.49
C ARG A 301 -12.46 -17.64 23.91
N ALA A 302 -13.09 -18.30 22.91
CA ALA A 302 -14.17 -19.27 23.14
C ALA A 302 -13.68 -20.65 23.55
N GLY A 303 -12.39 -20.96 23.43
CA GLY A 303 -11.85 -22.31 23.65
C GLY A 303 -12.33 -23.32 22.59
N THR A 304 -12.56 -22.86 21.34
CA THR A 304 -13.09 -23.69 20.25
C THR A 304 -12.10 -23.80 19.10
N ASN A 305 -12.31 -24.79 18.23
CA ASN A 305 -11.58 -24.90 16.98
C ASN A 305 -12.05 -23.85 15.97
N LEU A 306 -11.16 -23.51 15.00
CA LEU A 306 -11.51 -22.67 13.88
C LEU A 306 -12.48 -23.43 12.95
N PRO A 307 -13.70 -22.93 12.72
CA PRO A 307 -14.60 -23.54 11.72
C PRO A 307 -14.08 -23.29 10.30
N PRO A 308 -14.51 -24.08 9.30
CA PRO A 308 -14.28 -23.74 7.91
C PRO A 308 -14.83 -22.34 7.61
N LEU A 309 -13.98 -21.41 7.13
CA LEU A 309 -14.38 -20.02 6.93
C LEU A 309 -15.55 -19.88 5.96
N ALA A 310 -15.64 -20.73 4.91
CA ALA A 310 -16.77 -20.74 4.00
C ALA A 310 -18.08 -21.00 4.74
N LYS A 311 -18.09 -22.00 5.64
CA LYS A 311 -19.25 -22.32 6.48
C LYS A 311 -19.64 -21.16 7.42
N LEU A 312 -18.65 -20.51 8.02
CA LEU A 312 -18.90 -19.34 8.87
C LEU A 312 -19.50 -18.18 8.06
N MET A 313 -18.97 -17.95 6.87
CA MET A 313 -19.51 -16.91 5.97
C MET A 313 -20.97 -17.22 5.55
N GLU A 314 -21.31 -18.48 5.26
CA GLU A 314 -22.68 -18.92 4.99
C GLU A 314 -23.60 -18.67 6.20
N VAL A 315 -23.16 -19.00 7.42
CA VAL A 315 -23.92 -18.74 8.65
C VAL A 315 -24.16 -17.25 8.87
N ILE A 316 -23.13 -16.41 8.67
CA ILE A 316 -23.29 -14.95 8.81
C ILE A 316 -24.29 -14.42 7.77
N LEU A 317 -24.20 -14.85 6.53
CA LEU A 317 -25.13 -14.44 5.48
C LEU A 317 -26.55 -14.88 5.79
N SER A 318 -26.75 -16.13 6.23
CA SER A 318 -28.09 -16.68 6.49
C SER A 318 -28.76 -16.06 7.71
N ASP A 319 -28.01 -15.85 8.80
CA ASP A 319 -28.56 -15.43 10.09
C ASP A 319 -28.71 -13.91 10.23
N TYR A 320 -27.82 -13.16 9.59
CA TYR A 320 -27.76 -11.68 9.72
C TYR A 320 -28.09 -10.95 8.41
N GLY A 321 -28.15 -11.64 7.26
CA GLY A 321 -28.37 -11.02 5.96
C GLY A 321 -27.20 -10.15 5.48
N ILE A 322 -26.01 -10.27 6.11
CA ILE A 322 -24.81 -9.49 5.82
C ILE A 322 -23.84 -10.36 5.03
N GLU A 323 -23.42 -9.88 3.87
CA GLU A 323 -22.41 -10.56 3.05
C GLU A 323 -21.02 -10.36 3.66
N PRO A 324 -20.34 -11.44 4.09
CA PRO A 324 -18.97 -11.34 4.63
C PRO A 324 -17.94 -11.39 3.52
N PHE A 325 -16.84 -10.63 3.70
CA PHE A 325 -15.69 -10.63 2.80
C PHE A 325 -14.42 -11.03 3.55
N ARG A 326 -13.50 -11.68 2.86
CA ARG A 326 -12.18 -11.99 3.43
C ARG A 326 -11.32 -10.74 3.44
N SER A 327 -10.68 -10.46 4.57
CA SER A 327 -9.69 -9.39 4.66
C SER A 327 -8.39 -9.78 3.95
N ILE A 328 -7.75 -8.82 3.29
CA ILE A 328 -6.40 -9.00 2.73
C ILE A 328 -5.31 -8.97 3.81
N PHE A 329 -5.64 -8.51 5.01
CA PHE A 329 -4.70 -8.40 6.12
C PHE A 329 -4.55 -9.69 6.93
N SER A 330 -5.46 -10.66 6.78
CA SER A 330 -5.42 -11.95 7.46
C SER A 330 -6.14 -13.05 6.69
N HIS A 331 -5.58 -14.25 6.71
CA HIS A 331 -6.21 -15.43 6.09
C HIS A 331 -7.49 -15.88 6.82
N THR A 332 -7.64 -15.50 8.09
CA THR A 332 -8.79 -15.82 8.95
C THR A 332 -9.60 -14.57 9.32
N GLY A 333 -9.29 -13.43 8.68
CA GLY A 333 -9.98 -12.16 8.89
C GLY A 333 -11.24 -12.02 8.04
N LEU A 334 -12.31 -11.52 8.64
CA LEU A 334 -13.56 -11.20 7.95
C LEU A 334 -13.92 -9.72 8.10
N LYS A 335 -14.30 -9.09 6.99
CA LYS A 335 -14.88 -7.75 6.91
C LYS A 335 -16.39 -7.85 6.72
N LEU A 336 -17.13 -7.06 7.49
CA LEU A 336 -18.60 -6.99 7.46
C LEU A 336 -19.04 -5.53 7.29
N SER A 337 -20.21 -5.31 6.73
CA SER A 337 -20.79 -3.96 6.63
C SER A 337 -21.37 -3.45 7.95
N GLU A 338 -21.75 -4.37 8.85
CA GLU A 338 -22.34 -4.09 10.15
C GLU A 338 -21.82 -5.07 11.20
N PRO A 339 -21.85 -4.70 12.50
CA PRO A 339 -21.47 -5.61 13.59
C PRO A 339 -22.42 -6.80 13.72
N VAL A 340 -21.85 -7.98 13.99
CA VAL A 340 -22.63 -9.21 14.28
C VAL A 340 -22.09 -9.91 15.54
N ASP A 341 -22.89 -10.79 16.14
CA ASP A 341 -22.38 -11.69 17.18
C ASP A 341 -21.54 -12.83 16.56
N VAL A 342 -20.24 -12.51 16.34
CA VAL A 342 -19.28 -13.44 15.74
C VAL A 342 -19.13 -14.72 16.59
N MET A 343 -19.25 -14.63 17.92
CA MET A 343 -19.14 -15.80 18.80
C MET A 343 -20.32 -16.77 18.57
N GLN A 344 -21.53 -16.26 18.41
CA GLN A 344 -22.70 -17.06 18.09
C GLN A 344 -22.55 -17.70 16.70
N ALA A 345 -22.11 -16.92 15.71
CA ALA A 345 -21.90 -17.44 14.36
C ALA A 345 -20.86 -18.56 14.32
N ILE A 346 -19.74 -18.42 15.05
CA ILE A 346 -18.71 -19.46 15.18
C ILE A 346 -19.31 -20.75 15.74
N ARG A 347 -20.09 -20.67 16.84
CA ARG A 347 -20.72 -21.87 17.46
C ARG A 347 -21.61 -22.61 16.49
N LYS A 348 -22.36 -21.90 15.64
CA LYS A 348 -23.24 -22.51 14.62
C LYS A 348 -22.47 -23.08 13.40
N ALA A 349 -21.31 -22.53 13.10
CA ALA A 349 -20.47 -22.98 11.99
C ALA A 349 -19.60 -24.18 12.33
N LEU A 350 -19.43 -24.50 13.63
CA LEU A 350 -18.72 -25.72 14.08
C LEU A 350 -19.50 -26.97 13.67
N PRO A 351 -18.80 -28.09 13.37
CA PRO A 351 -19.43 -29.38 13.02
C PRO A 351 -20.18 -30.02 14.20
#